data_a31c0cf69b96e548799e15a5cf30cb31
#
_entry.id   a31c0cf69b96e548799e15a5cf30cb31
#
_cell.length_a   1.000
_cell.length_b   1.000
_cell.length_c   1.000
_cell.angle_alpha   90.00
_cell.angle_beta   90.00
_cell.angle_gamma   90.00
#
_symmetry.space_group_name_H-M   'P 1'
#
loop_
_entity.id
_entity.type
_entity.pdbx_description
1 polymer ?
#
loop_
_entity_poly.entity_id
_entity_poly.type
_entity_poly.pdbx_seq_one_letter_code
_entity_poly.pdbx_strand_id
1 'polypeptide(L)'
;YSHLWDVFTPIKNKKDSEEIEVFLADVDVREKFYNTLCSYGRAFTMVMNSVQAFAAFERQEIEMFRDTLIFFTKIRKSVKIRYADTLDNSEYEPQMRNLLDTYMSVKDVIQIYEPIDIMKIGDFDKVLEKLPSDRSKADAIVSHITKRITLNHDENPAFYDSFSQRINAALEEFKNKVLSEREFLKKMFGVLKDFRKGNTKQKFPEKIAGDLDAQAFYGVIASILFAKYKIE
;
A
#
# COMPACT_ATOMS: atom_id res chain seq x y z
N TYR A 1 1.34 7.18 -24.95
CA TYR A 1 1.45 5.72 -24.78
C TYR A 1 2.88 5.32 -24.39
N SER A 2 3.88 5.60 -25.23
CA SER A 2 5.28 5.21 -24.98
C SER A 2 5.80 5.70 -23.64
N HIS A 3 5.61 6.98 -23.30
CA HIS A 3 6.07 7.57 -22.02
C HIS A 3 5.58 6.83 -20.77
N LEU A 4 4.38 6.23 -20.82
CA LEU A 4 3.89 5.47 -19.68
C LEU A 4 4.64 4.14 -19.54
N TRP A 5 4.93 3.47 -20.67
CA TRP A 5 5.75 2.24 -20.68
C TRP A 5 7.23 2.50 -20.39
N ASP A 6 7.73 3.71 -20.69
CA ASP A 6 9.13 4.10 -20.42
C ASP A 6 9.43 4.12 -18.90
N VAL A 7 8.44 4.39 -18.06
CA VAL A 7 8.58 4.28 -16.60
C VAL A 7 9.04 2.87 -16.19
N PHE A 8 8.58 1.85 -16.94
CA PHE A 8 8.81 0.44 -16.65
C PHE A 8 9.92 -0.18 -17.53
N THR A 9 10.81 0.64 -18.08
CA THR A 9 11.94 0.15 -18.89
C THR A 9 12.81 -0.90 -18.17
N PRO A 10 13.08 -0.78 -16.84
CA PRO A 10 13.89 -1.77 -16.14
C PRO A 10 13.22 -3.14 -15.96
N ILE A 11 11.89 -3.23 -16.14
CA ILE A 11 11.13 -4.47 -15.97
C ILE A 11 11.22 -5.33 -17.21
N LYS A 12 11.60 -6.59 -17.03
CA LYS A 12 11.75 -7.56 -18.14
C LYS A 12 10.40 -8.06 -18.64
N ASN A 13 9.51 -8.44 -17.72
CA ASN A 13 8.19 -8.94 -18.06
C ASN A 13 7.10 -7.90 -17.76
N LYS A 14 6.85 -7.02 -18.71
CA LYS A 14 5.82 -5.96 -18.59
C LYS A 14 4.36 -6.45 -18.50
N LYS A 15 4.14 -7.77 -18.57
CA LYS A 15 2.82 -8.39 -18.36
C LYS A 15 2.65 -8.92 -16.94
N ASP A 16 3.73 -8.98 -16.16
CA ASP A 16 3.70 -9.42 -14.78
C ASP A 16 3.33 -8.24 -13.85
N SER A 17 2.09 -8.24 -13.40
CA SER A 17 1.60 -7.20 -12.51
C SER A 17 2.32 -7.18 -11.17
N GLU A 18 2.77 -8.33 -10.66
CA GLU A 18 3.52 -8.41 -9.40
C GLU A 18 4.90 -7.77 -9.54
N GLU A 19 5.63 -8.03 -10.63
CA GLU A 19 6.93 -7.39 -10.91
C GLU A 19 6.79 -5.87 -11.02
N ILE A 20 5.73 -5.40 -11.69
CA ILE A 20 5.39 -3.97 -11.80
C ILE A 20 5.10 -3.36 -10.42
N GLU A 21 4.26 -4.01 -9.62
CA GLU A 21 3.91 -3.52 -8.30
C GLU A 21 5.11 -3.48 -7.34
N VAL A 22 5.99 -4.49 -7.38
CA VAL A 22 7.24 -4.50 -6.60
C VAL A 22 8.17 -3.37 -7.04
N PHE A 23 8.28 -3.10 -8.33
CA PHE A 23 9.07 -1.99 -8.85
C PHE A 23 8.53 -0.63 -8.38
N LEU A 24 7.24 -0.50 -8.19
CA LEU A 24 6.58 0.69 -7.66
C LEU A 24 6.67 0.81 -6.11
N ALA A 25 7.47 -0.01 -5.42
CA ALA A 25 7.77 0.16 -4.00
C ALA A 25 8.52 1.47 -3.71
N ASP A 26 9.37 1.91 -4.64
CA ASP A 26 10.05 3.19 -4.58
C ASP A 26 9.07 4.36 -4.77
N VAL A 27 9.12 5.34 -3.85
CA VAL A 27 8.15 6.46 -3.80
C VAL A 27 8.32 7.38 -5.01
N ASP A 28 9.55 7.68 -5.42
CA ASP A 28 9.82 8.60 -6.53
C ASP A 28 9.37 7.98 -7.86
N VAL A 29 9.61 6.68 -8.04
CA VAL A 29 9.14 5.91 -9.21
C VAL A 29 7.61 5.88 -9.22
N ARG A 30 6.99 5.69 -8.07
CA ARG A 30 5.54 5.66 -7.92
C ARG A 30 4.89 6.99 -8.23
N GLU A 31 5.46 8.09 -7.75
CA GLU A 31 5.00 9.44 -8.08
C GLU A 31 5.11 9.73 -9.57
N LYS A 32 6.27 9.41 -10.18
CA LYS A 32 6.47 9.52 -11.63
C LYS A 32 5.43 8.71 -12.41
N PHE A 33 5.15 7.49 -11.98
CA PHE A 33 4.12 6.65 -12.58
C PHE A 33 2.75 7.30 -12.52
N TYR A 34 2.33 7.80 -11.34
CA TYR A 34 1.01 8.43 -11.18
C TYR A 34 0.86 9.67 -12.05
N ASN A 35 1.87 10.54 -12.09
CA ASN A 35 1.87 11.74 -12.91
C ASN A 35 1.79 11.40 -14.40
N THR A 36 2.53 10.38 -14.84
CA THR A 36 2.53 9.93 -16.23
C THR A 36 1.18 9.28 -16.60
N LEU A 37 0.60 8.47 -15.71
CA LEU A 37 -0.72 7.88 -15.92
C LEU A 37 -1.82 8.95 -16.02
N CYS A 38 -1.78 9.98 -15.17
CA CYS A 38 -2.71 11.10 -15.24
C CYS A 38 -2.58 11.86 -16.57
N SER A 39 -1.36 12.13 -17.01
CA SER A 39 -1.10 12.79 -18.30
C SER A 39 -1.58 11.94 -19.47
N TYR A 40 -1.40 10.62 -19.40
CA TYR A 40 -1.90 9.67 -20.37
C TYR A 40 -3.45 9.67 -20.43
N GLY A 41 -4.11 9.64 -19.29
CA GLY A 41 -5.57 9.72 -19.21
C GLY A 41 -6.13 11.00 -19.82
N ARG A 42 -5.49 12.15 -19.58
CA ARG A 42 -5.88 13.43 -20.19
C ARG A 42 -5.73 13.40 -21.71
N ALA A 43 -4.60 12.89 -22.20
CA ALA A 43 -4.38 12.77 -23.65
C ALA A 43 -5.41 11.85 -24.29
N PHE A 44 -5.74 10.71 -23.67
CA PHE A 44 -6.78 9.82 -24.13
C PHE A 44 -8.15 10.51 -24.19
N THR A 45 -8.51 11.30 -23.15
CA THR A 45 -9.75 12.07 -23.16
C THR A 45 -9.80 13.09 -24.31
N MET A 46 -8.68 13.77 -24.59
CA MET A 46 -8.61 14.72 -25.73
C MET A 46 -8.83 14.01 -27.06
N VAL A 47 -8.25 12.84 -27.27
CA VAL A 47 -8.45 12.04 -28.48
C VAL A 47 -9.92 11.64 -28.61
N MET A 48 -10.52 11.12 -27.54
CA MET A 48 -11.91 10.64 -27.54
C MET A 48 -12.94 11.77 -27.75
N ASN A 49 -12.63 13.01 -27.35
CA ASN A 49 -13.51 14.17 -27.50
C ASN A 49 -13.30 14.96 -28.80
N SER A 50 -12.30 14.62 -29.60
CA SER A 50 -12.00 15.29 -30.86
C SER A 50 -12.21 14.37 -32.05
N VAL A 51 -13.18 14.68 -32.90
CA VAL A 51 -13.44 13.89 -34.13
C VAL A 51 -12.19 13.80 -35.01
N GLN A 52 -11.43 14.89 -35.13
CA GLN A 52 -10.21 14.94 -35.94
C GLN A 52 -9.10 14.08 -35.33
N ALA A 53 -8.88 14.18 -33.98
CA ALA A 53 -7.88 13.38 -33.30
C ALA A 53 -8.25 11.89 -33.29
N PHE A 54 -9.53 11.58 -33.07
CA PHE A 54 -10.04 10.21 -33.13
C PHE A 54 -9.83 9.57 -34.52
N ALA A 55 -10.12 10.31 -35.59
CA ALA A 55 -9.95 9.84 -36.97
C ALA A 55 -8.47 9.65 -37.38
N ALA A 56 -7.52 10.19 -36.60
CA ALA A 56 -6.09 10.00 -36.87
C ALA A 56 -5.54 8.64 -36.40
N PHE A 57 -6.33 7.85 -35.67
CA PHE A 57 -5.93 6.56 -35.15
C PHE A 57 -6.82 5.44 -35.69
N GLU A 58 -6.25 4.27 -35.88
CA GLU A 58 -7.01 3.07 -36.21
C GLU A 58 -7.77 2.56 -34.97
N ARG A 59 -8.89 1.85 -35.23
CA ARG A 59 -9.70 1.29 -34.13
C ARG A 59 -8.90 0.41 -33.20
N GLN A 60 -7.99 -0.40 -33.71
CA GLN A 60 -7.13 -1.27 -32.91
C GLN A 60 -6.18 -0.48 -31.97
N GLU A 61 -5.67 0.65 -32.47
CA GLU A 61 -4.82 1.53 -31.63
C GLU A 61 -5.61 2.14 -30.47
N ILE A 62 -6.85 2.61 -30.73
CA ILE A 62 -7.72 3.14 -29.69
C ILE A 62 -8.08 2.07 -28.66
N GLU A 63 -8.36 0.83 -29.10
CA GLU A 63 -8.61 -0.30 -28.18
C GLU A 63 -7.35 -0.60 -27.35
N MET A 64 -6.18 -0.61 -27.92
CA MET A 64 -4.90 -0.77 -27.21
C MET A 64 -4.64 0.35 -26.20
N PHE A 65 -4.91 1.60 -26.55
CA PHE A 65 -4.77 2.73 -25.64
C PHE A 65 -5.73 2.60 -24.45
N ARG A 66 -6.99 2.26 -24.72
CA ARG A 66 -7.98 2.01 -23.69
C ARG A 66 -7.56 0.89 -22.74
N ASP A 67 -7.16 -0.26 -23.28
CA ASP A 67 -6.79 -1.43 -22.49
C ASP A 67 -5.55 -1.15 -21.62
N THR A 68 -4.60 -0.37 -22.15
CA THR A 68 -3.44 0.13 -21.39
C THR A 68 -3.87 1.02 -20.22
N LEU A 69 -4.82 1.92 -20.44
CA LEU A 69 -5.33 2.79 -19.38
C LEU A 69 -6.02 1.97 -18.28
N ILE A 70 -6.83 0.97 -18.64
CA ILE A 70 -7.49 0.06 -17.72
C ILE A 70 -6.44 -0.71 -16.89
N PHE A 71 -5.45 -1.28 -17.56
CA PHE A 71 -4.40 -2.06 -16.92
C PHE A 71 -3.66 -1.24 -15.84
N PHE A 72 -3.15 -0.07 -16.23
CA PHE A 72 -2.40 0.77 -15.28
C PHE A 72 -3.26 1.42 -14.20
N THR A 73 -4.54 1.63 -14.46
CA THR A 73 -5.47 2.06 -13.40
C THR A 73 -5.68 0.96 -12.35
N LYS A 74 -5.76 -0.30 -12.76
CA LYS A 74 -5.80 -1.45 -11.82
C LYS A 74 -4.51 -1.56 -11.01
N ILE A 75 -3.35 -1.44 -11.67
CA ILE A 75 -2.04 -1.41 -10.99
C ILE A 75 -1.99 -0.28 -9.96
N ARG A 76 -2.36 0.95 -10.33
CA ARG A 76 -2.40 2.09 -9.41
C ARG A 76 -3.26 1.80 -8.18
N LYS A 77 -4.43 1.20 -8.36
CA LYS A 77 -5.33 0.84 -7.26
C LYS A 77 -4.68 -0.18 -6.31
N SER A 78 -4.10 -1.23 -6.85
CA SER A 78 -3.40 -2.27 -6.07
C SER A 78 -2.21 -1.68 -5.30
N VAL A 79 -1.41 -0.85 -5.95
CA VAL A 79 -0.24 -0.19 -5.37
C VAL A 79 -0.60 0.78 -4.25
N LYS A 80 -1.68 1.56 -4.39
CA LYS A 80 -2.18 2.43 -3.32
C LYS A 80 -2.54 1.64 -2.06
N ILE A 81 -3.13 0.46 -2.22
CA ILE A 81 -3.46 -0.43 -1.11
C ILE A 81 -2.18 -1.03 -0.52
N ARG A 82 -1.33 -1.60 -1.37
CA ARG A 82 -0.13 -2.32 -0.99
C ARG A 82 0.86 -1.48 -0.17
N TYR A 83 1.01 -0.22 -0.53
CA TYR A 83 1.98 0.68 0.11
C TYR A 83 1.35 1.72 1.04
N ALA A 84 0.08 1.57 1.38
CA ALA A 84 -0.67 2.54 2.20
C ALA A 84 -0.46 3.99 1.73
N ASP A 85 -0.45 4.18 0.41
CA ASP A 85 0.05 5.38 -0.25
C ASP A 85 -0.84 6.59 0.05
N THR A 86 -0.18 7.69 0.44
CA THR A 86 -0.79 8.98 0.74
C THR A 86 -0.50 10.04 -0.31
N LEU A 87 0.19 9.67 -1.41
CA LEU A 87 0.43 10.61 -2.50
C LEU A 87 -0.92 11.20 -2.94
N ASP A 88 -1.07 12.50 -2.70
CA ASP A 88 -2.30 13.22 -3.00
C ASP A 88 -2.37 13.49 -4.50
N ASN A 89 -3.24 12.78 -5.15
CA ASN A 89 -3.61 13.00 -6.55
C ASN A 89 -5.10 13.36 -6.66
N SER A 90 -5.66 13.99 -5.60
CA SER A 90 -7.09 14.31 -5.50
C SER A 90 -7.60 15.17 -6.66
N GLU A 91 -6.76 16.02 -7.23
CA GLU A 91 -7.10 16.80 -8.43
C GLU A 91 -7.42 15.93 -9.66
N TYR A 92 -6.82 14.76 -9.76
CA TYR A 92 -6.94 13.87 -10.93
C TYR A 92 -7.94 12.74 -10.75
N GLU A 93 -8.29 12.41 -9.51
CA GLU A 93 -9.23 11.33 -9.21
C GLU A 93 -10.59 11.51 -9.87
N PRO A 94 -11.25 12.70 -9.79
CA PRO A 94 -12.53 12.92 -10.44
C PRO A 94 -12.47 12.84 -11.96
N GLN A 95 -11.38 13.36 -12.56
CA GLN A 95 -11.18 13.37 -14.00
C GLN A 95 -10.97 11.96 -14.55
N MET A 96 -10.12 11.17 -13.87
CA MET A 96 -9.89 9.76 -14.20
C MET A 96 -11.16 8.93 -14.04
N ARG A 97 -11.96 9.21 -13.01
CA ARG A 97 -13.24 8.54 -12.79
C ARG A 97 -14.20 8.81 -13.94
N ASN A 98 -14.43 10.09 -14.28
CA ASN A 98 -15.33 10.45 -15.37
C ASN A 98 -14.91 9.81 -16.70
N LEU A 99 -13.61 9.75 -16.95
CA LEU A 99 -13.05 9.12 -18.14
C LEU A 99 -13.31 7.61 -18.17
N LEU A 100 -13.08 6.95 -17.07
CA LEU A 100 -13.32 5.52 -16.91
C LEU A 100 -14.82 5.20 -17.01
N ASP A 101 -15.67 5.99 -16.38
CA ASP A 101 -17.13 5.84 -16.44
C ASP A 101 -17.68 6.07 -17.84
N THR A 102 -17.15 7.08 -18.55
CA THR A 102 -17.66 7.48 -19.87
C THR A 102 -17.24 6.53 -20.97
N TYR A 103 -15.98 6.07 -20.95
CA TYR A 103 -15.41 5.33 -22.08
C TYR A 103 -15.16 3.84 -21.81
N MET A 104 -15.33 3.36 -20.60
CA MET A 104 -14.89 2.02 -20.24
C MET A 104 -15.96 1.07 -19.75
N SER A 105 -17.19 1.44 -19.53
CA SER A 105 -18.30 0.54 -19.06
C SER A 105 -17.87 -0.45 -17.96
N VAL A 106 -16.82 -0.15 -17.22
CA VAL A 106 -16.21 -1.07 -16.24
C VAL A 106 -16.68 -0.68 -14.86
N LYS A 107 -17.82 -1.22 -14.44
CA LYS A 107 -18.41 -0.97 -13.10
C LYS A 107 -17.50 -1.34 -11.93
N ASP A 108 -16.46 -2.14 -12.14
CA ASP A 108 -15.62 -2.70 -11.07
C ASP A 108 -14.33 -1.91 -10.76
N VAL A 109 -13.95 -0.91 -11.57
CA VAL A 109 -12.66 -0.24 -11.44
C VAL A 109 -12.71 0.99 -10.56
N ILE A 110 -13.90 1.53 -10.28
CA ILE A 110 -14.05 2.86 -9.67
C ILE A 110 -14.70 2.78 -8.30
N GLN A 111 -14.05 2.12 -7.37
CA GLN A 111 -14.24 2.45 -5.96
C GLN A 111 -13.21 3.51 -5.59
N ILE A 112 -13.69 4.65 -5.07
CA ILE A 112 -12.83 5.65 -4.42
C ILE A 112 -12.06 4.90 -3.33
N TYR A 113 -10.75 5.08 -3.33
CA TYR A 113 -9.95 4.59 -2.24
C TYR A 113 -10.18 5.52 -1.04
N GLU A 114 -11.09 5.15 -0.16
CA GLU A 114 -11.16 5.75 1.16
C GLU A 114 -9.96 5.27 1.99
N PRO A 115 -9.34 6.14 2.80
CA PRO A 115 -8.29 5.73 3.70
C PRO A 115 -8.76 4.56 4.56
N ILE A 116 -8.13 3.41 4.43
CA ILE A 116 -8.53 2.20 5.13
C ILE A 116 -7.93 2.22 6.53
N ASP A 117 -8.79 2.17 7.53
CA ASP A 117 -8.35 2.00 8.91
C ASP A 117 -8.09 0.51 9.20
N ILE A 118 -6.83 0.18 9.45
CA ILE A 118 -6.41 -1.21 9.75
C ILE A 118 -7.04 -1.76 11.04
N MET A 119 -7.54 -0.88 11.92
CA MET A 119 -8.24 -1.28 13.14
C MET A 119 -9.65 -1.77 12.86
N LYS A 120 -10.25 -1.40 11.72
CA LYS A 120 -11.56 -1.89 11.28
C LYS A 120 -11.41 -3.27 10.63
N ILE A 121 -11.63 -4.32 11.41
CA ILE A 121 -11.36 -5.71 11.05
C ILE A 121 -12.00 -6.13 9.73
N GLY A 122 -13.27 -5.82 9.50
CA GLY A 122 -13.99 -6.31 8.32
C GLY A 122 -13.61 -5.60 7.00
N ASP A 123 -13.24 -4.32 7.05
CA ASP A 123 -13.00 -3.52 5.85
C ASP A 123 -11.58 -3.74 5.31
N PHE A 124 -10.58 -3.76 6.19
CA PHE A 124 -9.21 -4.02 5.79
C PHE A 124 -9.02 -5.45 5.27
N ASP A 125 -9.65 -6.43 5.92
CA ASP A 125 -9.54 -7.85 5.52
C ASP A 125 -10.14 -8.08 4.12
N LYS A 126 -11.31 -7.47 3.81
CA LYS A 126 -11.90 -7.50 2.46
C LYS A 126 -11.01 -6.87 1.39
N VAL A 127 -10.23 -5.85 1.78
CA VAL A 127 -9.30 -5.20 0.85
C VAL A 127 -8.07 -6.07 0.62
N LEU A 128 -7.55 -6.73 1.66
CA LEU A 128 -6.45 -7.68 1.51
C LEU A 128 -6.83 -8.85 0.58
N GLU A 129 -8.08 -9.33 0.63
CA GLU A 129 -8.55 -10.40 -0.25
C GLU A 129 -8.49 -10.04 -1.74
N LYS A 130 -8.60 -8.75 -2.08
CA LYS A 130 -8.55 -8.26 -3.45
C LYS A 130 -7.13 -8.14 -4.01
N LEU A 131 -6.10 -8.24 -3.16
CA LEU A 131 -4.71 -8.18 -3.60
C LEU A 131 -4.29 -9.52 -4.24
N PRO A 132 -3.48 -9.48 -5.32
CA PRO A 132 -3.29 -10.64 -6.19
C PRO A 132 -2.38 -11.72 -5.61
N SER A 133 -1.44 -11.37 -4.74
CA SER A 133 -0.41 -12.30 -4.24
C SER A 133 -0.29 -12.31 -2.72
N ASP A 134 0.29 -13.37 -2.17
CA ASP A 134 0.63 -13.45 -0.75
C ASP A 134 1.64 -12.36 -0.38
N ARG A 135 2.55 -12.02 -1.30
CA ARG A 135 3.51 -10.95 -1.14
C ARG A 135 2.82 -9.59 -1.05
N SER A 136 1.91 -9.26 -1.97
CA SER A 136 1.22 -7.97 -1.96
C SER A 136 0.35 -7.78 -0.71
N LYS A 137 -0.27 -8.86 -0.20
CA LYS A 137 -1.01 -8.85 1.06
C LYS A 137 -0.11 -8.58 2.27
N ALA A 138 1.06 -9.24 2.33
CA ALA A 138 2.03 -9.03 3.40
C ALA A 138 2.58 -7.59 3.39
N ASP A 139 2.96 -7.08 2.22
CA ASP A 139 3.46 -5.71 2.05
C ASP A 139 2.38 -4.68 2.45
N ALA A 140 1.10 -4.93 2.16
CA ALA A 140 0.00 -4.07 2.59
C ALA A 140 -0.11 -4.02 4.12
N ILE A 141 -0.04 -5.17 4.80
CA ILE A 141 -0.06 -5.22 6.27
C ILE A 141 1.11 -4.44 6.85
N VAL A 142 2.32 -4.66 6.34
CA VAL A 142 3.54 -3.93 6.76
C VAL A 142 3.34 -2.43 6.59
N SER A 143 2.95 -1.99 5.40
CA SER A 143 2.83 -0.56 5.06
C SER A 143 1.79 0.15 5.92
N HIS A 144 0.63 -0.48 6.13
CA HIS A 144 -0.44 0.11 6.93
C HIS A 144 -0.10 0.16 8.43
N ILE A 145 0.56 -0.86 8.98
CA ILE A 145 1.02 -0.83 10.38
C ILE A 145 2.13 0.23 10.53
N THR A 146 3.11 0.26 9.63
CA THR A 146 4.21 1.25 9.66
C THR A 146 3.67 2.67 9.60
N LYS A 147 2.71 2.93 8.71
CA LYS A 147 2.04 4.24 8.65
C LYS A 147 1.38 4.61 9.97
N ARG A 148 0.65 3.68 10.60
CA ARG A 148 0.01 3.91 11.90
C ARG A 148 1.04 4.18 12.99
N ILE A 149 2.16 3.44 12.98
CA ILE A 149 3.29 3.67 13.88
C ILE A 149 3.82 5.10 13.69
N THR A 150 4.11 5.51 12.46
CA THR A 150 4.64 6.86 12.17
C THR A 150 3.72 7.97 12.65
N LEU A 151 2.40 7.79 12.51
CA LEU A 151 1.43 8.82 12.88
C LEU A 151 1.19 8.91 14.39
N ASN A 152 1.32 7.81 15.13
CA ASN A 152 0.92 7.73 16.53
C ASN A 152 2.06 7.34 17.49
N HIS A 153 3.32 7.32 17.01
CA HIS A 153 4.47 6.89 17.80
C HIS A 153 4.56 7.61 19.16
N ASP A 154 4.32 8.91 19.17
CA ASP A 154 4.43 9.75 20.38
C ASP A 154 3.37 9.40 21.45
N GLU A 155 2.26 8.76 21.06
CA GLU A 155 1.21 8.35 22.01
C GLU A 155 1.66 7.18 22.90
N ASN A 156 2.42 6.23 22.33
CA ASN A 156 2.94 5.06 23.07
C ASN A 156 4.20 4.50 22.38
N PRO A 157 5.38 5.14 22.58
CA PRO A 157 6.61 4.74 21.91
C PRO A 157 6.97 3.27 22.14
N ALA A 158 6.86 2.77 23.37
CA ALA A 158 7.20 1.38 23.70
C ALA A 158 6.34 0.36 22.95
N PHE A 159 5.05 0.64 22.80
CA PHE A 159 4.13 -0.16 22.01
C PHE A 159 4.54 -0.19 20.53
N TYR A 160 4.71 0.97 19.94
CA TYR A 160 5.00 1.11 18.51
C TYR A 160 6.40 0.59 18.16
N ASP A 161 7.41 0.81 19.00
CA ASP A 161 8.76 0.27 18.81
C ASP A 161 8.79 -1.26 18.84
N SER A 162 8.01 -1.89 19.73
CA SER A 162 7.86 -3.35 19.78
C SER A 162 7.35 -3.92 18.44
N PHE A 163 6.38 -3.26 17.79
CA PHE A 163 5.86 -3.69 16.49
C PHE A 163 6.81 -3.37 15.36
N SER A 164 7.50 -2.22 15.39
CA SER A 164 8.56 -1.89 14.42
C SER A 164 9.65 -2.95 14.41
N GLN A 165 10.14 -3.37 15.57
CA GLN A 165 11.16 -4.42 15.70
C GLN A 165 10.67 -5.76 15.13
N ARG A 166 9.42 -6.15 15.42
CA ARG A 166 8.84 -7.41 14.91
C ARG A 166 8.68 -7.41 13.39
N ILE A 167 8.26 -6.27 12.81
CA ILE A 167 8.15 -6.11 11.37
C ILE A 167 9.54 -6.17 10.73
N ASN A 168 10.50 -5.42 11.25
CA ASN A 168 11.85 -5.38 10.70
C ASN A 168 12.53 -6.75 10.76
N ALA A 169 12.40 -7.49 11.87
CA ALA A 169 12.90 -8.85 11.98
C ALA A 169 12.29 -9.79 10.92
N ALA A 170 10.98 -9.70 10.69
CA ALA A 170 10.32 -10.52 9.68
C ALA A 170 10.73 -10.13 8.24
N LEU A 171 10.95 -8.83 7.98
CA LEU A 171 11.45 -8.34 6.70
C LEU A 171 12.88 -8.83 6.42
N GLU A 172 13.75 -8.82 7.45
CA GLU A 172 15.11 -9.34 7.32
C GLU A 172 15.11 -10.86 7.04
N GLU A 173 14.31 -11.64 7.75
CA GLU A 173 14.17 -13.08 7.48
C GLU A 173 13.66 -13.33 6.05
N PHE A 174 12.72 -12.52 5.57
CA PHE A 174 12.20 -12.64 4.22
C PHE A 174 13.23 -12.22 3.16
N LYS A 175 13.95 -11.11 3.34
CA LYS A 175 15.05 -10.67 2.46
C LYS A 175 16.15 -11.71 2.34
N ASN A 176 16.48 -12.34 3.46
CA ASN A 176 17.49 -13.40 3.53
C ASN A 176 16.97 -14.77 3.05
N LYS A 177 15.77 -14.82 2.48
CA LYS A 177 15.12 -16.04 1.95
C LYS A 177 14.93 -17.15 3.00
N VAL A 178 14.87 -16.78 4.28
CA VAL A 178 14.53 -17.69 5.38
C VAL A 178 13.04 -18.02 5.39
N LEU A 179 12.21 -17.05 4.95
CA LEU A 179 10.76 -17.20 4.83
C LEU A 179 10.34 -17.19 3.36
N SER A 180 9.42 -18.07 3.00
CA SER A 180 8.65 -17.98 1.76
C SER A 180 7.62 -16.84 1.86
N GLU A 181 7.04 -16.39 0.74
CA GLU A 181 6.00 -15.35 0.72
C GLU A 181 4.80 -15.73 1.60
N ARG A 182 4.38 -16.99 1.56
CA ARG A 182 3.28 -17.51 2.38
C ARG A 182 3.60 -17.50 3.88
N GLU A 183 4.82 -17.86 4.27
CA GLU A 183 5.25 -17.82 5.66
C GLU A 183 5.37 -16.38 6.16
N PHE A 184 5.91 -15.50 5.32
CA PHE A 184 5.96 -14.07 5.60
C PHE A 184 4.56 -13.48 5.79
N LEU A 185 3.61 -13.79 4.89
CA LEU A 185 2.22 -13.37 5.04
C LEU A 185 1.61 -13.88 6.34
N LYS A 186 1.79 -15.17 6.66
CA LYS A 186 1.29 -15.75 7.92
C LYS A 186 1.86 -15.02 9.15
N LYS A 187 3.15 -14.67 9.11
CA LYS A 187 3.81 -13.92 10.18
C LYS A 187 3.23 -12.52 10.30
N MET A 188 2.98 -11.82 9.18
CA MET A 188 2.36 -10.49 9.16
C MET A 188 0.92 -10.50 9.65
N PHE A 189 0.12 -11.50 9.34
CA PHE A 189 -1.21 -11.67 9.95
C PHE A 189 -1.14 -11.84 11.47
N GLY A 190 -0.14 -12.56 11.98
CA GLY A 190 0.12 -12.66 13.41
C GLY A 190 0.43 -11.31 14.05
N VAL A 191 1.28 -10.52 13.40
CA VAL A 191 1.62 -9.15 13.84
C VAL A 191 0.39 -8.26 13.81
N LEU A 192 -0.40 -8.27 12.74
CA LEU A 192 -1.64 -7.48 12.61
C LEU A 192 -2.66 -7.82 13.70
N LYS A 193 -2.85 -9.12 13.98
CA LYS A 193 -3.75 -9.58 15.04
C LYS A 193 -3.31 -9.08 16.42
N ASP A 194 -2.02 -9.16 16.72
CA ASP A 194 -1.48 -8.68 17.98
C ASP A 194 -1.58 -7.14 18.07
N PHE A 195 -1.29 -6.44 16.96
CA PHE A 195 -1.39 -4.98 16.87
C PHE A 195 -2.81 -4.48 17.18
N ARG A 196 -3.82 -5.10 16.55
CA ARG A 196 -5.25 -4.79 16.78
C ARG A 196 -5.69 -5.05 18.22
N LYS A 197 -5.07 -6.03 18.89
CA LYS A 197 -5.36 -6.39 20.29
C LYS A 197 -4.55 -5.62 21.31
N GLY A 198 -3.61 -4.78 20.88
CA GLY A 198 -2.67 -4.13 21.78
C GLY A 198 -1.65 -5.08 22.44
N ASN A 199 -1.45 -6.28 21.86
CA ASN A 199 -0.59 -7.31 22.45
C ASN A 199 0.86 -7.18 21.97
N THR A 200 1.68 -6.49 22.74
CA THR A 200 3.12 -6.29 22.45
C THR A 200 3.98 -7.53 22.72
N LYS A 201 3.45 -8.57 23.37
CA LYS A 201 4.19 -9.71 23.95
C LYS A 201 5.19 -9.31 25.04
N GLN A 202 5.23 -8.06 25.44
CA GLN A 202 5.95 -7.65 26.63
C GLN A 202 5.23 -8.14 27.89
N LYS A 203 6.01 -8.56 28.88
CA LYS A 203 5.46 -8.92 30.20
C LYS A 203 5.28 -7.64 31.00
N PHE A 204 4.04 -7.25 31.22
CA PHE A 204 3.71 -6.19 32.15
C PHE A 204 3.36 -6.76 33.54
N PRO A 205 3.58 -6.01 34.62
CA PRO A 205 3.06 -6.38 35.92
C PRO A 205 1.54 -6.59 35.87
N GLU A 206 1.04 -7.61 36.57
CA GLU A 206 -0.40 -7.96 36.54
C GLU A 206 -1.33 -6.79 36.85
N LYS A 207 -0.88 -5.88 37.70
CA LYS A 207 -1.64 -4.69 38.11
C LYS A 207 -1.96 -3.72 36.99
N ILE A 208 -1.18 -3.73 35.89
CA ILE A 208 -1.35 -2.83 34.74
C ILE A 208 -1.67 -3.62 33.44
N ALA A 209 -1.89 -4.92 33.53
CA ALA A 209 -2.07 -5.80 32.35
C ALA A 209 -3.27 -5.46 31.48
N GLY A 210 -4.25 -4.69 31.97
CA GLY A 210 -5.44 -4.27 31.21
C GLY A 210 -5.51 -2.76 30.94
N ASP A 211 -4.53 -1.98 31.38
CA ASP A 211 -4.52 -0.52 31.27
C ASP A 211 -3.43 -0.08 30.28
N LEU A 212 -3.86 0.35 29.07
CA LEU A 212 -2.95 0.73 28.00
C LEU A 212 -2.13 1.99 28.33
N ASP A 213 -2.72 2.94 29.07
CA ASP A 213 -2.04 4.16 29.47
C ASP A 213 -0.98 3.85 30.53
N ALA A 214 -1.32 3.03 31.53
CA ALA A 214 -0.36 2.56 32.52
C ALA A 214 0.77 1.72 31.90
N GLN A 215 0.48 0.91 30.88
CA GLN A 215 1.49 0.16 30.12
C GLN A 215 2.41 1.09 29.32
N ALA A 216 1.87 2.15 28.72
CA ALA A 216 2.65 3.14 28.00
C ALA A 216 3.63 3.87 28.96
N PHE A 217 3.14 4.35 30.10
CA PHE A 217 3.97 4.95 31.15
C PHE A 217 5.05 3.99 31.66
N TYR A 218 4.68 2.76 31.95
CA TYR A 218 5.61 1.73 32.40
C TYR A 218 6.71 1.46 31.36
N GLY A 219 6.34 1.36 30.08
CA GLY A 219 7.29 1.14 29.00
C GLY A 219 8.30 2.27 28.85
N VAL A 220 7.85 3.54 28.94
CA VAL A 220 8.73 4.70 28.90
C VAL A 220 9.67 4.74 30.12
N ILE A 221 9.15 4.54 31.33
CA ILE A 221 9.95 4.52 32.54
C ILE A 221 10.96 3.37 32.52
N ALA A 222 10.53 2.17 32.14
CA ALA A 222 11.40 1.01 32.03
C ALA A 222 12.54 1.23 31.02
N SER A 223 12.25 1.82 29.86
CA SER A 223 13.27 2.13 28.85
C SER A 223 14.29 3.16 29.36
N ILE A 224 13.86 4.20 30.08
CA ILE A 224 14.75 5.20 30.68
C ILE A 224 15.61 4.58 31.79
N LEU A 225 15.01 3.76 32.65
CA LEU A 225 15.73 3.12 33.76
C LEU A 225 16.77 2.12 33.23
N PHE A 226 16.39 1.31 32.23
CA PHE A 226 17.31 0.37 31.59
C PHE A 226 18.47 1.10 30.89
N ALA A 227 18.18 2.15 30.11
CA ALA A 227 19.20 2.91 29.41
C ALA A 227 20.17 3.61 30.38
N LYS A 228 19.66 4.14 31.51
CA LYS A 228 20.45 4.95 32.47
C LYS A 228 21.13 4.11 33.54
N TYR A 229 20.48 3.04 33.98
CA TYR A 229 20.92 2.30 35.18
C TYR A 229 21.20 0.81 34.91
N LYS A 230 20.95 0.30 33.69
CA LYS A 230 21.09 -1.13 33.33
C LYS A 230 20.36 -2.06 34.33
N ILE A 231 19.18 -1.61 34.82
CA ILE A 231 18.32 -2.40 35.69
C ILE A 231 17.31 -3.11 34.81
N GLU A 232 17.26 -4.47 34.89
CA GLU A 232 16.28 -5.31 34.23
C GLU A 232 14.90 -5.28 34.91
#